data_df00d95986e04cde06c1eab1cf5fc67e
#
_entry.id   df00d95986e04cde06c1eab1cf5fc67e
#
_cell.length_a   1.000
_cell.length_b   1.000
_cell.length_c   1.000
_cell.angle_alpha   90.00
_cell.angle_beta   90.00
_cell.angle_gamma   90.00
#
_symmetry.space_group_name_H-M   'P 1'
#
loop_
_entity.id
_entity.type
_entity.pdbx_description
1 polymer ?
#
loop_
_entity_poly.entity_id
_entity_poly.type
_entity_poly.pdbx_seq_one_letter_code
_entity_poly.pdbx_strand_id
1 'polypeptide(L)'
;KRRCCRKEGNIFSYLYIITQRRQSRMELTYHWEGDYLIPDISLGDGSSYNIGKYGRMRQKYLCENYPSEYLHLVITEKLWKQLEDLEEECHEMLDRLMEQMAKREGLTEHMKSTDQLGWIRKMNSIQSRAEEIVIHELIYTN
;
A
#
# COMPACT_ATOMS: atom_id res chain seq x y z
N LYS A 1 17.50 7.17 28.34
CA LYS A 1 16.27 6.53 28.86
C LYS A 1 15.06 7.29 28.31
N ARG A 2 14.59 6.95 27.12
CA ARG A 2 13.34 7.51 26.56
C ARG A 2 12.22 6.54 26.90
N ARG A 3 11.30 6.97 27.75
CA ARG A 3 10.10 6.23 28.09
C ARG A 3 9.18 6.24 26.88
N CYS A 4 8.95 5.09 26.31
CA CYS A 4 7.91 4.84 25.34
C CYS A 4 6.56 5.05 26.07
N CYS A 5 5.80 6.06 25.67
CA CYS A 5 4.44 6.29 26.19
C CYS A 5 3.52 5.20 25.64
N ARG A 6 3.33 4.17 26.46
CA ARG A 6 2.31 3.16 26.30
C ARG A 6 0.95 3.82 26.56
N LYS A 7 0.29 4.31 25.52
CA LYS A 7 -1.14 4.58 25.54
C LYS A 7 -1.91 3.31 25.13
N GLU A 8 -1.77 2.29 25.92
CA GLU A 8 -2.66 1.14 25.91
C GLU A 8 -3.96 1.57 26.62
N GLY A 9 -4.98 1.93 25.90
CA GLY A 9 -6.23 2.30 26.58
C GLY A 9 -7.51 2.34 25.78
N ASN A 10 -7.49 2.35 24.44
CA ASN A 10 -8.75 2.62 23.75
C ASN A 10 -9.08 1.76 22.52
N ILE A 11 -8.12 1.04 21.95
CA ILE A 11 -8.39 0.27 20.74
C ILE A 11 -9.22 -0.99 21.06
N PHE A 12 -8.94 -1.66 22.17
CA PHE A 12 -9.70 -2.82 22.61
C PHE A 12 -11.15 -2.47 23.04
N SER A 13 -11.35 -1.29 23.63
CA SER A 13 -12.70 -0.83 24.00
C SER A 13 -13.55 -0.51 22.77
N TYR A 14 -12.96 0.08 21.73
CA TYR A 14 -13.68 0.33 20.47
C TYR A 14 -13.97 -0.95 19.70
N LEU A 15 -13.05 -1.89 19.64
CA LEU A 15 -13.29 -3.21 19.04
C LEU A 15 -14.39 -3.98 19.79
N TYR A 16 -14.43 -3.90 21.12
CA TYR A 16 -15.46 -4.54 21.93
C TYR A 16 -16.85 -3.93 21.69
N ILE A 17 -16.96 -2.62 21.51
CA ILE A 17 -18.24 -1.93 21.22
C ILE A 17 -18.72 -2.24 19.80
N ILE A 18 -17.82 -2.35 18.81
CA ILE A 18 -18.18 -2.70 17.43
C ILE A 18 -18.63 -4.16 17.32
N THR A 19 -18.00 -5.06 18.07
CA THR A 19 -18.37 -6.49 18.10
C THR A 19 -19.76 -6.70 18.72
N GLN A 20 -20.18 -5.87 19.66
CA GLN A 20 -21.50 -5.99 20.27
C GLN A 20 -22.67 -5.48 19.40
N ARG A 21 -22.41 -4.61 18.40
CA ARG A 21 -23.48 -4.05 17.56
C ARG A 21 -23.85 -4.87 16.33
N ARG A 22 -23.09 -5.90 15.99
CA ARG A 22 -23.40 -6.84 14.89
C ARG A 22 -23.70 -8.24 15.41
N GLN A 23 -24.71 -8.37 16.26
CA GLN A 23 -25.40 -9.65 16.41
C GLN A 23 -26.45 -9.80 15.29
N SER A 24 -26.04 -9.71 14.04
CA SER A 24 -26.71 -10.46 12.99
C SER A 24 -26.23 -11.90 13.19
N ARG A 25 -27.12 -12.82 13.55
CA ARG A 25 -26.88 -14.27 13.56
C ARG A 25 -26.31 -14.65 12.20
N MET A 26 -25.00 -14.74 12.11
CA MET A 26 -24.35 -15.44 10.99
C MET A 26 -24.69 -16.92 11.21
N GLU A 27 -25.54 -17.46 10.39
CA GLU A 27 -25.73 -18.89 10.29
C GLU A 27 -24.47 -19.45 9.63
N LEU A 28 -23.52 -19.90 10.47
CA LEU A 28 -22.29 -20.54 9.99
C LEU A 28 -22.69 -21.93 9.48
N THR A 29 -22.51 -22.14 8.20
CA THR A 29 -22.54 -23.45 7.58
C THR A 29 -21.21 -24.14 7.75
N TYR A 30 -21.21 -25.47 7.84
CA TYR A 30 -19.99 -26.27 8.04
C TYR A 30 -19.99 -27.40 7.02
N HIS A 31 -18.80 -27.72 6.51
CA HIS A 31 -18.61 -28.92 5.70
C HIS A 31 -17.59 -29.86 6.34
N TRP A 32 -17.69 -31.16 6.01
CA TRP A 32 -16.76 -32.16 6.48
C TRP A 32 -15.56 -32.28 5.54
N GLU A 33 -14.36 -32.17 6.07
CA GLU A 33 -13.14 -32.47 5.37
C GLU A 33 -12.34 -33.53 6.13
N GLY A 34 -12.47 -34.79 5.69
CA GLY A 34 -11.99 -35.97 6.44
C GLY A 34 -12.75 -36.15 7.76
N ASP A 35 -12.02 -36.12 8.87
CA ASP A 35 -12.57 -36.28 10.23
C ASP A 35 -12.86 -34.92 10.92
N TYR A 36 -12.69 -33.80 10.22
CA TYR A 36 -12.84 -32.45 10.79
C TYR A 36 -14.02 -31.69 10.19
N LEU A 37 -14.72 -30.98 11.06
CA LEU A 37 -15.82 -30.08 10.69
C LEU A 37 -15.26 -28.68 10.52
N ILE A 38 -15.19 -28.22 9.27
CA ILE A 38 -14.61 -26.91 8.91
C ILE A 38 -15.74 -25.91 8.64
N PRO A 39 -15.76 -24.72 9.28
CA PRO A 39 -16.76 -23.71 8.98
C PRO A 39 -16.55 -23.10 7.59
N ASP A 40 -17.64 -22.91 6.85
CA ASP A 40 -17.66 -22.21 5.55
C ASP A 40 -17.53 -20.70 5.76
N ILE A 41 -16.35 -20.24 6.16
CA ILE A 41 -16.05 -18.82 6.31
C ILE A 41 -15.29 -18.37 5.06
N SER A 42 -15.96 -17.69 4.15
CA SER A 42 -15.30 -16.93 3.09
C SER A 42 -15.03 -15.52 3.59
N LEU A 43 -13.78 -15.14 3.65
CA LEU A 43 -13.37 -13.75 3.84
C LEU A 43 -13.62 -13.00 2.53
N GLY A 44 -14.75 -12.26 2.45
CA GLY A 44 -15.01 -11.35 1.33
C GLY A 44 -14.93 -11.96 -0.07
N ASP A 45 -15.21 -11.17 -1.06
CA ASP A 45 -15.07 -11.54 -2.47
C ASP A 45 -13.58 -11.73 -2.76
N GLY A 46 -13.05 -12.92 -2.73
CA GLY A 46 -11.64 -13.29 -2.93
C GLY A 46 -10.82 -12.51 -3.98
N SER A 47 -11.03 -11.21 -4.04
CA SER A 47 -10.29 -10.27 -4.87
C SER A 47 -8.85 -10.22 -4.37
N SER A 48 -7.96 -10.82 -5.15
CA SER A 48 -6.53 -10.76 -4.93
C SER A 48 -6.04 -9.37 -5.36
N TYR A 49 -5.85 -8.47 -4.40
CA TYR A 49 -5.25 -7.17 -4.65
C TYR A 49 -3.73 -7.27 -4.80
N ASN A 50 -3.18 -6.70 -5.85
CA ASN A 50 -1.75 -6.69 -6.09
C ASN A 50 -1.09 -5.45 -5.48
N ILE A 51 -0.73 -5.53 -4.19
CA ILE A 51 -0.14 -4.42 -3.46
C ILE A 51 1.38 -4.52 -3.50
N GLY A 52 2.00 -3.59 -4.19
CA GLY A 52 3.45 -3.51 -4.35
C GLY A 52 4.16 -2.72 -3.23
N LYS A 53 5.30 -2.11 -3.61
CA LYS A 53 6.17 -1.34 -2.71
C LYS A 53 5.47 -0.08 -2.19
N TYR A 54 4.84 0.68 -3.07
CA TYR A 54 4.25 1.98 -2.76
C TYR A 54 3.00 1.85 -1.91
N GLY A 55 2.12 0.90 -2.23
CA GLY A 55 0.93 0.63 -1.43
C GLY A 55 1.26 0.23 0.01
N ARG A 56 2.29 -0.61 0.22
CA ARG A 56 2.76 -0.96 1.57
C ARG A 56 3.33 0.23 2.33
N MET A 57 4.03 1.14 1.66
CA MET A 57 4.54 2.37 2.27
C MET A 57 3.39 3.29 2.69
N ARG A 58 2.36 3.46 1.82
CA ARG A 58 1.17 4.24 2.14
C ARG A 58 0.38 3.64 3.29
N GLN A 59 0.18 2.33 3.29
CA GLN A 59 -0.48 1.61 4.39
C GLN A 59 0.21 1.89 5.73
N LYS A 60 1.54 1.78 5.77
CA LYS A 60 2.32 2.07 6.97
C LYS A 60 2.17 3.52 7.41
N TYR A 61 2.25 4.46 6.48
CA TYR A 61 2.10 5.88 6.73
C TYR A 61 0.72 6.22 7.32
N LEU A 62 -0.35 5.67 6.74
CA LEU A 62 -1.71 5.85 7.26
C LEU A 62 -1.87 5.26 8.66
N CYS A 63 -1.32 4.08 8.90
CA CYS A 63 -1.38 3.43 10.22
C CYS A 63 -0.68 4.24 11.30
N GLU A 64 0.46 4.87 10.99
CA GLU A 64 1.28 5.62 11.95
C GLU A 64 0.76 7.05 12.18
N ASN A 65 0.32 7.73 11.14
CA ASN A 65 -0.05 9.15 11.20
C ASN A 65 -1.55 9.40 11.27
N TYR A 66 -2.36 8.54 10.64
CA TYR A 66 -3.81 8.69 10.51
C TYR A 66 -4.59 7.43 10.91
N PRO A 67 -4.46 6.97 12.17
CA PRO A 67 -5.05 5.69 12.60
C PRO A 67 -6.59 5.68 12.50
N SER A 68 -7.24 6.82 12.66
CA SER A 68 -8.71 6.93 12.53
C SER A 68 -9.17 6.70 11.10
N GLU A 69 -8.46 7.29 10.14
CA GLU A 69 -8.75 7.14 8.71
C GLU A 69 -8.43 5.72 8.24
N TYR A 70 -7.30 5.19 8.66
CA TYR A 70 -6.93 3.80 8.40
C TYR A 70 -8.03 2.83 8.86
N LEU A 71 -8.53 2.98 10.09
CA LEU A 71 -9.61 2.14 10.62
C LEU A 71 -10.90 2.31 9.82
N HIS A 72 -11.25 3.53 9.42
CA HIS A 72 -12.42 3.78 8.59
C HIS A 72 -12.30 3.05 7.23
N LEU A 73 -11.15 3.12 6.58
CA LEU A 73 -10.90 2.44 5.30
C LEU A 73 -10.93 0.93 5.43
N VAL A 74 -10.42 0.36 6.53
CA VAL A 74 -10.50 -1.08 6.82
C VAL A 74 -11.96 -1.53 7.03
N ILE A 75 -12.74 -0.78 7.83
CA ILE A 75 -14.13 -1.14 8.13
C ILE A 75 -15.03 -1.04 6.88
N THR A 76 -14.73 -0.08 5.99
CA THR A 76 -15.47 0.11 4.73
C THR A 76 -14.99 -0.82 3.61
N GLU A 77 -13.98 -1.65 3.85
CA GLU A 77 -13.36 -2.58 2.89
C GLU A 77 -12.76 -1.89 1.65
N LYS A 78 -12.53 -0.58 1.72
CA LYS A 78 -12.00 0.23 0.62
C LYS A 78 -10.48 0.33 0.61
N LEU A 79 -9.83 -0.04 1.73
CA LEU A 79 -8.38 0.13 1.89
C LEU A 79 -7.59 -0.54 0.77
N TRP A 80 -7.89 -1.81 0.50
CA TRP A 80 -7.11 -2.60 -0.46
C TRP A 80 -7.20 -2.07 -1.87
N LYS A 81 -8.42 -1.68 -2.29
CA LYS A 81 -8.62 -1.07 -3.60
C LYS A 81 -7.88 0.26 -3.75
N GLN A 82 -7.94 1.12 -2.72
CA GLN A 82 -7.22 2.39 -2.75
C GLN A 82 -5.70 2.22 -2.79
N LEU A 83 -5.17 1.18 -2.13
CA LEU A 83 -3.74 0.89 -2.17
C LEU A 83 -3.29 0.37 -3.53
N GLU A 84 -4.13 -0.41 -4.21
CA GLU A 84 -3.87 -0.88 -5.57
C GLU A 84 -3.93 0.27 -6.57
N ASP A 85 -5.00 1.08 -6.54
CA ASP A 85 -5.15 2.26 -7.39
C ASP A 85 -3.95 3.23 -7.22
N LEU A 86 -3.50 3.44 -5.98
CA LEU A 86 -2.32 4.27 -5.69
C LEU A 86 -1.02 3.65 -6.21
N GLU A 87 -0.86 2.33 -6.16
CA GLU A 87 0.32 1.65 -6.72
C GLU A 87 0.42 1.90 -8.23
N GLU A 88 -0.70 1.80 -8.96
CA GLU A 88 -0.76 2.10 -10.40
C GLU A 88 -0.43 3.56 -10.68
N GLU A 89 -1.01 4.49 -9.93
CA GLU A 89 -0.74 5.93 -10.06
C GLU A 89 0.73 6.26 -9.81
N CYS A 90 1.37 5.62 -8.83
CA CYS A 90 2.79 5.78 -8.56
C CYS A 90 3.66 5.30 -9.72
N HIS A 91 3.32 4.17 -10.34
CA HIS A 91 4.05 3.66 -11.50
C HIS A 91 3.90 4.57 -12.71
N GLU A 92 2.69 5.02 -13.02
CA GLU A 92 2.45 5.94 -14.13
C GLU A 92 3.20 7.28 -13.95
N MET A 93 3.20 7.81 -12.73
CA MET A 93 3.92 9.04 -12.43
C MET A 93 5.43 8.85 -12.52
N LEU A 94 5.95 7.72 -12.05
CA LEU A 94 7.36 7.37 -12.13
C LEU A 94 7.84 7.31 -13.59
N ASP A 95 7.12 6.59 -14.45
CA ASP A 95 7.46 6.45 -15.86
C ASP A 95 7.46 7.80 -16.58
N ARG A 96 6.44 8.63 -16.32
CA ARG A 96 6.33 9.98 -16.87
C ARG A 96 7.50 10.88 -16.44
N LEU A 97 7.86 10.85 -15.15
CA LEU A 97 8.99 11.64 -14.63
C LEU A 97 10.32 11.15 -15.21
N MET A 98 10.53 9.85 -15.28
CA MET A 98 11.73 9.26 -15.86
C MET A 98 11.91 9.68 -17.33
N GLU A 99 10.85 9.63 -18.13
CA GLU A 99 10.89 10.05 -19.53
C GLU A 99 11.21 11.54 -19.67
N GLN A 100 10.56 12.38 -18.87
CA GLN A 100 10.81 13.83 -18.88
C GLN A 100 12.25 14.19 -18.46
N MET A 101 12.76 13.55 -17.42
CA MET A 101 14.12 13.78 -16.95
C MET A 101 15.16 13.25 -17.93
N ALA A 102 14.93 12.08 -18.53
CA ALA A 102 15.81 11.54 -19.56
C ALA A 102 15.90 12.46 -20.78
N LYS A 103 14.79 13.03 -21.22
CA LYS A 103 14.74 14.02 -22.30
C LYS A 103 15.50 15.29 -21.95
N ARG A 104 15.33 15.81 -20.71
CA ARG A 104 16.03 17.01 -20.25
C ARG A 104 17.54 16.83 -20.16
N GLU A 105 18.01 15.65 -19.76
CA GLU A 105 19.42 15.33 -19.62
C GLU A 105 20.06 14.83 -20.93
N GLY A 106 19.26 14.76 -22.01
CA GLY A 106 19.75 14.36 -23.33
C GLY A 106 20.22 12.90 -23.38
N LEU A 107 19.62 12.01 -22.58
CA LEU A 107 19.91 10.58 -22.67
C LEU A 107 19.29 10.02 -23.94
N THR A 108 20.17 9.67 -24.89
CA THR A 108 19.79 9.11 -26.17
C THR A 108 20.27 7.66 -26.30
N GLU A 109 19.62 6.90 -27.17
CA GLU A 109 20.07 5.54 -27.51
C GLU A 109 21.50 5.52 -28.08
N HIS A 110 21.94 6.62 -28.74
CA HIS A 110 23.30 6.77 -29.20
C HIS A 110 24.31 6.80 -28.03
N MET A 111 23.96 7.45 -26.92
CA MET A 111 24.82 7.44 -25.73
C MET A 111 24.93 6.06 -25.11
N LYS A 112 23.86 5.27 -25.14
CA LYS A 112 23.85 3.88 -24.67
C LYS A 112 24.81 2.99 -25.46
N SER A 113 24.94 3.22 -26.77
CA SER A 113 25.85 2.46 -27.62
C SER A 113 27.31 2.91 -27.50
N THR A 114 27.58 4.18 -27.18
CA THR A 114 28.94 4.74 -27.10
C THR A 114 29.53 4.62 -25.69
N ASP A 115 28.74 4.93 -24.64
CA ASP A 115 29.14 4.86 -23.23
C ASP A 115 28.02 4.23 -22.39
N GLN A 116 27.98 2.90 -22.39
CA GLN A 116 26.96 2.14 -21.66
C GLN A 116 27.01 2.38 -20.14
N LEU A 117 28.20 2.45 -19.56
CA LEU A 117 28.33 2.65 -18.12
C LEU A 117 27.90 4.05 -17.67
N GLY A 118 28.25 5.08 -18.45
CA GLY A 118 27.80 6.44 -18.21
C GLY A 118 26.27 6.58 -18.35
N TRP A 119 25.69 5.91 -19.34
CA TRP A 119 24.24 5.86 -19.53
C TRP A 119 23.52 5.22 -18.33
N ILE A 120 24.00 4.05 -17.86
CA ILE A 120 23.43 3.34 -16.69
C ILE A 120 23.51 4.23 -15.43
N ARG A 121 24.65 4.87 -15.18
CA ARG A 121 24.80 5.75 -14.00
C ARG A 121 23.81 6.92 -14.01
N LYS A 122 23.63 7.56 -15.17
CA LYS A 122 22.67 8.66 -15.31
C LYS A 122 21.24 8.17 -15.16
N MET A 123 20.90 7.01 -15.75
CA MET A 123 19.57 6.45 -15.66
C MET A 123 19.20 6.08 -14.22
N ASN A 124 20.12 5.46 -13.48
CA ASN A 124 19.92 5.17 -12.06
C ASN A 124 19.74 6.44 -11.20
N SER A 125 20.50 7.50 -11.52
CA SER A 125 20.35 8.80 -10.85
C SER A 125 18.98 9.44 -11.13
N ILE A 126 18.48 9.35 -12.35
CA ILE A 126 17.14 9.82 -12.73
C ILE A 126 16.08 9.01 -11.99
N GLN A 127 16.20 7.70 -11.99
CA GLN A 127 15.26 6.81 -11.30
C GLN A 127 15.18 7.13 -9.80
N SER A 128 16.31 7.29 -9.11
CA SER A 128 16.31 7.62 -7.68
C SER A 128 15.63 8.97 -7.40
N ARG A 129 15.88 9.98 -8.24
CA ARG A 129 15.24 11.30 -8.08
C ARG A 129 13.74 11.24 -8.38
N ALA A 130 13.34 10.51 -9.40
CA ALA A 130 11.93 10.33 -9.75
C ALA A 130 11.19 9.58 -8.64
N GLU A 131 11.77 8.49 -8.10
CA GLU A 131 11.21 7.77 -6.95
C GLU A 131 11.03 8.67 -5.73
N GLU A 132 11.99 9.53 -5.42
CA GLU A 132 11.90 10.45 -4.29
C GLU A 132 10.72 11.42 -4.44
N ILE A 133 10.51 11.96 -5.64
CA ILE A 133 9.37 12.83 -5.94
C ILE A 133 8.04 12.08 -5.77
N VAL A 134 7.91 10.90 -6.37
CA VAL A 134 6.70 10.07 -6.27
C VAL A 134 6.37 9.74 -4.81
N ILE A 135 7.36 9.34 -4.03
CA ILE A 135 7.19 9.02 -2.62
C ILE A 135 6.72 10.26 -1.84
N HIS A 136 7.31 11.41 -2.10
CA HIS A 136 6.94 12.63 -1.41
C HIS A 136 5.55 13.13 -1.79
N GLU A 137 5.19 13.09 -3.07
CA GLU A 137 3.94 13.66 -3.57
C GLU A 137 2.73 12.76 -3.40
N LEU A 138 2.88 11.43 -3.53
CA LEU A 138 1.75 10.50 -3.46
C LEU A 138 1.65 9.72 -2.15
N ILE A 139 2.79 9.39 -1.52
CA ILE A 139 2.77 8.55 -0.32
C ILE A 139 2.66 9.37 0.95
N TYR A 140 3.40 10.48 1.04
CA TYR A 140 3.46 11.31 2.26
C TYR A 140 2.60 12.57 2.19
N THR A 141 1.77 12.71 1.18
CA THR A 141 0.80 13.81 1.09
C THR A 141 -0.54 13.42 1.72
N ASN A 142 -1.25 14.43 2.20
CA ASN A 142 -2.56 14.32 2.85
C ASN A 142 -3.66 14.46 1.83
#